data_f37598904982da2e364144bdf629554f
#
_entry.id   f37598904982da2e364144bdf629554f
#
_cell.length_a   1.000
_cell.length_b   1.000
_cell.length_c   1.000
_cell.angle_alpha   90.00
_cell.angle_beta   90.00
_cell.angle_gamma   90.00
#
_symmetry.space_group_name_H-M   'P 1'
#
loop_
_entity.id
_entity.type
_entity.pdbx_description
1 polymer ?
#
loop_
_entity_poly.entity_id
_entity_poly.type
_entity_poly.pdbx_seq_one_letter_code
_entity_poly.pdbx_strand_id
1 'polypeptide(L)'
;MKKILVHERFKEDWIQVLTHIANLFFENSKLYESIDNPDLSVHFQYKKENNVYSTACQLEVDGKTFDSTYSKEYDTDGTEREQNIRMKRALSHVLLDVLEQYTGIKQQWGILTGIRPTKLYHKFRKQGLSRDEIRAVLKKDFRVSDEKISLLESIVERQLATIPDLDEIGKEVSIYIGVPFCPTKCAYCTFPAYAIAPNRKTGRVATFLDALHIEMREIGKWLKENDMKVTSIYWGGGTPTSIEAEEMDALYQTMYESFPNPENIREITVEAGRPDTITPEKLAVLKKWGIDRISVNPQSYTDETLKAIGRHHTVQETIDKFWLARNSGMDNINMDLIIGLPNEGIEEFQHSLDETEKLMPESLTVHTLSFKRASEMTRNKEKYKVADRATVARMMEMAQAWTRENGYYPYYLYRQKNILGNLENVGYSKLGEESIYNIVIMEEVQTIIGIGCGAASKFVHPETGKITQYYNPKEPYQYILAFEGAIEKKIEVLNALYALHLTK
;
A
#
# COMPACT_ATOMS: atom_id res chain seq x y z
N MET A 1 -8.00 24.37 5.65
CA MET A 1 -6.56 24.32 6.00
C MET A 1 -6.37 25.07 7.30
N LYS A 2 -5.90 24.41 8.36
CA LYS A 2 -5.61 25.07 9.65
C LYS A 2 -4.21 25.66 9.63
N LYS A 3 -4.08 26.92 10.06
CA LYS A 3 -2.83 27.65 10.21
C LYS A 3 -2.42 27.56 11.68
N ILE A 4 -1.32 26.90 11.97
CA ILE A 4 -0.84 26.69 13.34
C ILE A 4 0.44 27.49 13.54
N LEU A 5 0.42 28.45 14.45
CA LEU A 5 1.60 29.21 14.86
C LEU A 5 2.40 28.37 15.85
N VAL A 6 3.69 28.23 15.61
CA VAL A 6 4.65 27.60 16.53
C VAL A 6 5.65 28.66 16.93
N HIS A 7 5.77 28.91 18.24
CA HIS A 7 6.58 30.00 18.76
C HIS A 7 8.07 29.70 18.79
N GLU A 8 8.44 28.43 18.69
CA GLU A 8 9.83 27.98 18.67
C GLU A 8 10.32 27.78 17.24
N ARG A 9 11.63 27.98 17.05
CA ARG A 9 12.31 27.63 15.81
C ARG A 9 12.75 26.18 15.85
N PHE A 10 12.27 25.40 14.88
CA PHE A 10 12.62 24.01 14.73
C PHE A 10 13.43 23.75 13.45
N LYS A 11 14.20 22.63 13.45
CA LYS A 11 14.76 22.10 12.22
C LYS A 11 13.61 21.70 11.28
N GLU A 12 13.84 21.80 9.98
CA GLU A 12 12.83 21.51 8.95
C GLU A 12 12.23 20.08 9.10
N ASP A 13 13.07 19.11 9.43
CA ASP A 13 12.63 17.71 9.62
C ASP A 13 11.75 17.52 10.87
N TRP A 14 11.85 18.42 11.87
CA TRP A 14 10.96 18.43 13.05
C TRP A 14 9.60 19.03 12.69
N ILE A 15 9.61 20.18 11.99
CA ILE A 15 8.38 20.79 11.47
C ILE A 15 7.58 19.82 10.61
N GLN A 16 8.24 19.03 9.75
CA GLN A 16 7.57 18.02 8.94
C GLN A 16 6.88 16.96 9.79
N VAL A 17 7.55 16.45 10.84
CA VAL A 17 6.95 15.44 11.74
C VAL A 17 5.77 16.03 12.50
N LEU A 18 5.91 17.22 13.08
CA LEU A 18 4.82 17.90 13.80
C LEU A 18 3.63 18.23 12.87
N THR A 19 3.91 18.63 11.64
CA THR A 19 2.88 18.82 10.61
C THR A 19 2.11 17.51 10.33
N HIS A 20 2.80 16.38 10.28
CA HIS A 20 2.14 15.09 10.12
C HIS A 20 1.22 14.76 11.31
N ILE A 21 1.63 15.07 12.54
CA ILE A 21 0.76 14.91 13.73
C ILE A 21 -0.47 15.82 13.63
N ALA A 22 -0.31 17.10 13.31
CA ALA A 22 -1.42 18.02 13.15
C ALA A 22 -2.41 17.56 12.05
N ASN A 23 -1.92 16.99 10.97
CA ASN A 23 -2.73 16.45 9.87
C ASN A 23 -3.54 15.20 10.26
N LEU A 24 -3.28 14.56 11.40
CA LEU A 24 -4.15 13.51 11.94
C LEU A 24 -5.50 14.05 12.40
N PHE A 25 -5.55 15.34 12.76
CA PHE A 25 -6.74 16.01 13.30
C PHE A 25 -7.41 16.94 12.29
N PHE A 26 -6.61 17.62 11.47
CA PHE A 26 -7.08 18.66 10.54
C PHE A 26 -6.59 18.40 9.13
N GLU A 27 -7.43 18.54 8.14
CA GLU A 27 -7.03 18.41 6.74
C GLU A 27 -6.10 19.56 6.31
N ASN A 28 -4.95 19.18 5.72
CA ASN A 28 -3.99 20.13 5.14
C ASN A 28 -3.49 21.21 6.11
N SER A 29 -3.21 20.87 7.37
CA SER A 29 -2.59 21.79 8.33
C SER A 29 -1.19 22.19 7.90
N LYS A 30 -0.80 23.41 8.26
CA LYS A 30 0.58 23.86 8.15
C LYS A 30 1.01 24.54 9.44
N LEU A 31 2.25 24.26 9.84
CA LEU A 31 2.92 24.92 10.95
C LEU A 31 3.75 26.07 10.41
N TYR A 32 3.71 27.22 11.11
CA TYR A 32 4.39 28.46 10.76
C TYR A 32 5.10 29.00 11.98
N GLU A 33 6.34 29.49 11.80
CA GLU A 33 7.08 30.23 12.84
C GLU A 33 6.63 31.68 12.97
N SER A 34 5.95 32.21 11.96
CA SER A 34 5.34 33.54 11.95
C SER A 34 4.18 33.56 10.97
N ILE A 35 3.02 33.96 11.43
CA ILE A 35 1.82 34.12 10.60
C ILE A 35 0.80 35.01 11.28
N ASP A 36 0.12 35.84 10.47
CA ASP A 36 -0.99 36.64 10.93
C ASP A 36 -2.27 35.82 11.07
N ASN A 37 -3.02 36.07 12.15
CA ASN A 37 -4.28 35.39 12.43
C ASN A 37 -4.19 33.86 12.37
N PRO A 38 -3.40 33.19 13.21
CA PRO A 38 -3.35 31.75 13.29
C PRO A 38 -4.70 31.19 13.80
N ASP A 39 -5.07 30.00 13.33
CA ASP A 39 -6.22 29.27 13.87
C ASP A 39 -5.90 28.63 15.23
N LEU A 40 -4.65 28.29 15.47
CA LEU A 40 -4.13 27.68 16.69
C LEU A 40 -2.74 28.23 16.98
N SER A 41 -2.40 28.35 18.26
CA SER A 41 -1.06 28.77 18.73
C SER A 41 -0.47 27.70 19.62
N VAL A 42 0.76 27.29 19.37
CA VAL A 42 1.42 26.20 20.08
C VAL A 42 2.79 26.65 20.57
N HIS A 43 3.01 26.47 21.87
CA HIS A 43 4.27 26.73 22.55
C HIS A 43 4.89 25.41 22.99
N PHE A 44 6.16 25.20 22.63
CA PHE A 44 6.92 24.04 23.05
C PHE A 44 8.05 24.44 24.00
N GLN A 45 8.33 23.55 24.94
CA GLN A 45 9.57 23.54 25.69
C GLN A 45 10.19 22.16 25.53
N TYR A 46 11.49 22.09 25.27
CA TYR A 46 12.17 20.83 25.11
C TYR A 46 13.60 20.90 25.66
N LYS A 47 14.02 19.83 26.29
CA LYS A 47 15.33 19.70 26.90
C LYS A 47 15.85 18.28 26.75
N LYS A 48 17.16 18.16 26.51
CA LYS A 48 17.90 16.91 26.64
C LYS A 48 18.94 17.10 27.72
N GLU A 49 18.88 16.27 28.74
CA GLU A 49 19.90 16.18 29.79
C GLU A 49 20.40 14.74 29.89
N ASN A 50 21.65 14.52 29.52
CA ASN A 50 22.21 13.18 29.35
C ASN A 50 21.33 12.34 28.42
N ASN A 51 20.79 11.22 28.91
CA ASN A 51 19.89 10.28 28.22
C ASN A 51 18.40 10.55 28.46
N VAL A 52 18.04 11.63 29.16
CA VAL A 52 16.65 12.04 29.44
C VAL A 52 16.18 13.08 28.43
N TYR A 53 15.02 12.84 27.82
CA TYR A 53 14.36 13.72 26.88
C TYR A 53 13.04 14.22 27.49
N SER A 54 12.96 15.50 27.78
CA SER A 54 11.79 16.13 28.39
C SER A 54 11.19 17.18 27.43
N THR A 55 9.88 17.15 27.26
CA THR A 55 9.14 18.09 26.42
C THR A 55 7.86 18.53 27.13
N ALA A 56 7.46 19.77 26.89
CA ALA A 56 6.15 20.30 27.24
C ALA A 56 5.55 20.98 26.02
N CYS A 57 4.23 21.00 25.94
CA CYS A 57 3.49 21.68 24.89
C CYS A 57 2.25 22.35 25.51
N GLN A 58 2.02 23.59 25.12
CA GLN A 58 0.82 24.33 25.44
C GLN A 58 0.13 24.76 24.15
N LEU A 59 -1.13 24.42 24.00
CA LEU A 59 -1.98 24.81 22.87
C LEU A 59 -2.97 25.90 23.35
N GLU A 60 -2.96 27.03 22.67
CA GLU A 60 -3.90 28.11 22.89
C GLU A 60 -4.86 28.21 21.69
N VAL A 61 -6.16 28.24 22.00
CA VAL A 61 -7.22 28.36 21.00
C VAL A 61 -8.51 28.91 21.65
N ASP A 62 -9.11 29.93 21.05
CA ASP A 62 -10.37 30.53 21.49
C ASP A 62 -10.38 30.90 22.99
N GLY A 63 -9.25 31.39 23.52
CA GLY A 63 -9.06 31.73 24.92
C GLY A 63 -8.98 30.57 25.90
N LYS A 64 -8.90 29.34 25.40
CA LYS A 64 -8.66 28.09 26.17
C LYS A 64 -7.24 27.63 25.99
N THR A 65 -6.72 27.01 27.03
CA THR A 65 -5.36 26.45 27.05
C THR A 65 -5.41 24.96 27.36
N PHE A 66 -4.60 24.19 26.64
CA PHE A 66 -4.43 22.74 26.83
C PHE A 66 -2.95 22.46 26.99
N ASP A 67 -2.57 21.70 28.00
CA ASP A 67 -1.18 21.47 28.38
C ASP A 67 -0.86 19.99 28.39
N SER A 68 0.37 19.67 28.00
CA SER A 68 0.92 18.31 28.09
C SER A 68 2.41 18.33 28.36
N THR A 69 2.88 17.34 29.11
CA THR A 69 4.30 17.09 29.36
C THR A 69 4.66 15.65 29.10
N TYR A 70 5.87 15.43 28.62
CA TYR A 70 6.42 14.09 28.40
C TYR A 70 7.90 14.05 28.80
N SER A 71 8.30 12.99 29.49
CA SER A 71 9.71 12.72 29.80
C SER A 71 10.00 11.25 29.65
N LYS A 72 11.15 10.95 29.06
CA LYS A 72 11.64 9.58 28.91
C LYS A 72 13.15 9.52 29.04
N GLU A 73 13.61 8.61 29.88
CA GLU A 73 15.00 8.18 29.97
C GLU A 73 15.28 7.00 29.05
N TYR A 74 16.46 6.97 28.44
CA TYR A 74 16.94 5.89 27.60
C TYR A 74 18.22 5.30 28.22
N ASP A 75 18.50 4.02 27.98
CA ASP A 75 19.64 3.32 28.55
C ASP A 75 21.01 3.89 28.13
N THR A 76 21.06 4.51 26.96
CA THR A 76 22.28 5.11 26.40
C THR A 76 21.99 6.48 25.81
N ASP A 77 23.02 7.33 25.67
CA ASP A 77 22.88 8.62 25.01
C ASP A 77 22.54 8.48 23.51
N GLY A 78 23.00 7.41 22.90
CA GLY A 78 22.75 7.11 21.47
C GLY A 78 23.54 7.99 20.50
N THR A 79 23.51 7.63 19.23
CA THR A 79 24.06 8.43 18.13
C THR A 79 23.25 9.72 17.92
N GLU A 80 23.83 10.73 17.26
CA GLU A 80 23.14 11.98 16.90
C GLU A 80 21.82 11.71 16.15
N ARG A 81 21.80 10.72 15.26
CA ARG A 81 20.60 10.29 14.56
C ARG A 81 19.52 9.74 15.50
N GLU A 82 19.90 8.93 16.46
CA GLU A 82 18.99 8.37 17.48
C GLU A 82 18.46 9.46 18.40
N GLN A 83 19.33 10.38 18.83
CA GLN A 83 18.95 11.53 19.64
C GLN A 83 17.90 12.39 18.93
N ASN A 84 18.10 12.66 17.63
CA ASN A 84 17.13 13.40 16.80
C ASN A 84 15.79 12.66 16.70
N ILE A 85 15.79 11.33 16.52
CA ILE A 85 14.57 10.52 16.48
C ILE A 85 13.84 10.54 17.82
N ARG A 86 14.56 10.43 18.95
CA ARG A 86 14.01 10.45 20.31
C ARG A 86 13.33 11.80 20.62
N MET A 87 13.98 12.92 20.26
CA MET A 87 13.41 14.24 20.46
C MET A 87 12.15 14.47 19.59
N LYS A 88 12.19 14.09 18.31
CA LYS A 88 10.98 14.14 17.45
C LYS A 88 9.82 13.34 18.03
N ARG A 89 10.09 12.17 18.60
CA ARG A 89 9.09 11.35 19.26
C ARG A 89 8.52 12.06 20.48
N ALA A 90 9.36 12.63 21.35
CA ALA A 90 8.92 13.34 22.54
C ALA A 90 8.05 14.56 22.20
N LEU A 91 8.44 15.36 21.20
CA LEU A 91 7.63 16.48 20.71
C LEU A 91 6.29 16.02 20.12
N SER A 92 6.29 14.88 19.39
CA SER A 92 5.07 14.29 18.84
C SER A 92 4.08 13.85 19.92
N HIS A 93 4.58 13.33 21.04
CA HIS A 93 3.75 12.94 22.19
C HIS A 93 2.94 14.11 22.74
N VAL A 94 3.61 15.21 23.06
CA VAL A 94 2.95 16.36 23.67
C VAL A 94 2.02 17.09 22.71
N LEU A 95 2.38 17.17 21.41
CA LEU A 95 1.49 17.76 20.41
C LEU A 95 0.26 16.89 20.18
N LEU A 96 0.42 15.58 20.06
CA LEU A 96 -0.71 14.64 19.94
C LEU A 96 -1.68 14.82 21.10
N ASP A 97 -1.16 14.90 22.32
CA ASP A 97 -1.93 14.94 23.55
C ASP A 97 -2.80 16.22 23.66
N VAL A 98 -2.21 17.41 23.42
CA VAL A 98 -2.97 18.66 23.44
C VAL A 98 -4.00 18.74 22.33
N LEU A 99 -3.71 18.15 21.14
CA LEU A 99 -4.68 18.09 20.05
C LEU A 99 -5.82 17.09 20.33
N GLU A 100 -5.54 15.96 20.99
CA GLU A 100 -6.58 15.04 21.48
C GLU A 100 -7.48 15.70 22.54
N GLN A 101 -6.89 16.46 23.48
CA GLN A 101 -7.65 17.21 24.49
C GLN A 101 -8.56 18.27 23.84
N TYR A 102 -8.03 19.03 22.89
CA TYR A 102 -8.79 20.08 22.21
C TYR A 102 -9.92 19.53 21.33
N THR A 103 -9.64 18.50 20.54
CA THR A 103 -10.59 17.98 19.54
C THR A 103 -11.51 16.90 20.07
N GLY A 104 -11.17 16.26 21.18
CA GLY A 104 -11.83 15.05 21.69
C GLY A 104 -11.60 13.79 20.85
N ILE A 105 -10.80 13.89 19.76
CA ILE A 105 -10.55 12.78 18.82
C ILE A 105 -9.33 12.00 19.28
N LYS A 106 -9.50 10.71 19.60
CA LYS A 106 -8.40 9.79 19.91
C LYS A 106 -7.80 9.20 18.65
N GLN A 107 -6.45 9.20 18.56
CA GLN A 107 -5.73 8.62 17.44
C GLN A 107 -5.32 7.19 17.75
N GLN A 108 -5.96 6.20 17.09
CA GLN A 108 -5.69 4.77 17.36
C GLN A 108 -4.26 4.34 17.03
N TRP A 109 -3.63 4.98 16.05
CA TRP A 109 -2.23 4.76 15.68
C TRP A 109 -1.24 5.64 16.46
N GLY A 110 -1.72 6.44 17.41
CA GLY A 110 -0.91 7.37 18.20
C GLY A 110 -0.04 8.26 17.32
N ILE A 111 1.25 8.31 17.62
CA ILE A 111 2.24 9.10 16.87
C ILE A 111 2.83 8.35 15.66
N LEU A 112 2.39 7.11 15.37
CA LEU A 112 2.80 6.41 14.16
C LEU A 112 2.13 7.01 12.93
N THR A 113 2.87 7.84 12.19
CA THR A 113 2.44 8.45 10.93
C THR A 113 2.97 7.69 9.71
N GLY A 114 3.77 6.65 9.93
CA GLY A 114 4.35 5.81 8.87
C GLY A 114 3.30 4.98 8.13
N ILE A 115 3.59 4.70 6.87
CA ILE A 115 2.66 3.96 5.98
C ILE A 115 2.66 2.44 6.21
N ARG A 116 3.65 1.89 6.92
CA ARG A 116 3.84 0.44 7.14
C ARG A 116 4.20 0.13 8.60
N PRO A 117 3.22 0.14 9.51
CA PRO A 117 3.48 -0.13 10.93
C PRO A 117 3.93 -1.58 11.20
N THR A 118 3.58 -2.56 10.38
CA THR A 118 4.04 -3.95 10.47
C THR A 118 5.55 -4.07 10.40
N LYS A 119 6.23 -3.27 9.57
CA LYS A 119 7.71 -3.23 9.50
C LYS A 119 8.36 -2.87 10.84
N LEU A 120 7.71 -2.00 11.62
CA LEU A 120 8.21 -1.65 12.94
C LEU A 120 8.12 -2.84 13.90
N TYR A 121 7.01 -3.59 13.83
CA TYR A 121 6.83 -4.80 14.62
C TYR A 121 7.88 -5.86 14.24
N HIS A 122 8.07 -6.14 12.95
CA HIS A 122 9.12 -7.05 12.47
C HIS A 122 10.53 -6.62 12.90
N LYS A 123 10.82 -5.31 12.87
CA LYS A 123 12.09 -4.77 13.34
C LYS A 123 12.34 -5.12 14.82
N PHE A 124 11.36 -4.93 15.70
CA PHE A 124 11.48 -5.26 17.11
C PHE A 124 11.62 -6.76 17.33
N ARG A 125 10.85 -7.58 16.61
CA ARG A 125 10.97 -9.04 16.65
C ARG A 125 12.38 -9.50 16.24
N LYS A 126 12.94 -8.95 15.17
CA LYS A 126 14.32 -9.24 14.71
C LYS A 126 15.39 -8.77 15.71
N GLN A 127 15.08 -7.80 16.56
CA GLN A 127 15.94 -7.38 17.67
C GLN A 127 15.84 -8.29 18.91
N GLY A 128 15.00 -9.33 18.86
CA GLY A 128 14.83 -10.31 19.93
C GLY A 128 13.81 -9.91 21.01
N LEU A 129 13.03 -8.84 20.81
CA LEU A 129 11.99 -8.47 21.77
C LEU A 129 10.86 -9.52 21.73
N SER A 130 10.40 -9.90 22.91
CA SER A 130 9.20 -10.72 23.08
C SER A 130 7.93 -9.97 22.66
N ARG A 131 6.84 -10.70 22.45
CA ARG A 131 5.54 -10.12 22.13
C ARG A 131 5.09 -9.06 23.13
N ASP A 132 5.24 -9.33 24.43
CA ASP A 132 4.83 -8.41 25.49
C ASP A 132 5.70 -7.14 25.53
N GLU A 133 7.00 -7.26 25.28
CA GLU A 133 7.90 -6.12 25.18
C GLU A 133 7.56 -5.25 23.96
N ILE A 134 7.30 -5.86 22.80
CA ILE A 134 6.86 -5.12 21.60
C ILE A 134 5.55 -4.39 21.87
N ARG A 135 4.57 -5.07 22.49
CA ARG A 135 3.29 -4.48 22.90
C ARG A 135 3.50 -3.27 23.82
N ALA A 136 4.37 -3.42 24.81
CA ALA A 136 4.70 -2.34 25.76
C ALA A 136 5.33 -1.14 25.05
N VAL A 137 6.28 -1.37 24.13
CA VAL A 137 6.92 -0.32 23.33
C VAL A 137 5.91 0.39 22.44
N LEU A 138 5.08 -0.34 21.69
CA LEU A 138 4.08 0.25 20.81
C LEU A 138 3.07 1.09 21.59
N LYS A 139 2.64 0.62 22.76
CA LYS A 139 1.68 1.33 23.63
C LYS A 139 2.29 2.57 24.28
N LYS A 140 3.46 2.44 24.91
CA LYS A 140 4.09 3.51 25.68
C LYS A 140 4.82 4.52 24.81
N ASP A 141 5.61 4.06 23.83
CA ASP A 141 6.50 4.91 23.05
C ASP A 141 5.84 5.49 21.80
N PHE A 142 4.80 4.82 21.30
CA PHE A 142 4.10 5.26 20.09
C PHE A 142 2.63 5.59 20.32
N ARG A 143 2.06 5.30 21.50
CA ARG A 143 0.66 5.53 21.86
C ARG A 143 -0.34 4.81 20.94
N VAL A 144 0.06 3.67 20.40
CA VAL A 144 -0.82 2.82 19.59
C VAL A 144 -1.85 2.15 20.50
N SER A 145 -3.10 2.11 20.08
CA SER A 145 -4.19 1.45 20.82
C SER A 145 -4.00 -0.06 20.91
N ASP A 146 -4.55 -0.68 21.95
CA ASP A 146 -4.47 -2.15 22.11
C ASP A 146 -5.11 -2.90 20.93
N GLU A 147 -6.17 -2.33 20.34
CA GLU A 147 -6.82 -2.88 19.16
C GLU A 147 -5.87 -2.93 17.95
N LYS A 148 -5.17 -1.82 17.66
CA LYS A 148 -4.22 -1.76 16.54
C LYS A 148 -2.95 -2.57 16.79
N ILE A 149 -2.52 -2.69 18.05
CA ILE A 149 -1.43 -3.60 18.41
C ILE A 149 -1.85 -5.05 18.14
N SER A 150 -3.05 -5.46 18.56
CA SER A 150 -3.56 -6.81 18.30
C SER A 150 -3.72 -7.10 16.81
N LEU A 151 -4.12 -6.10 16.01
CA LEU A 151 -4.15 -6.20 14.55
C LEU A 151 -2.74 -6.45 13.97
N LEU A 152 -1.73 -5.70 14.42
CA LEU A 152 -0.34 -5.89 13.99
C LEU A 152 0.19 -7.29 14.35
N GLU A 153 -0.10 -7.74 15.57
CA GLU A 153 0.28 -9.09 16.03
C GLU A 153 -0.31 -10.17 15.14
N SER A 154 -1.61 -10.11 14.90
CA SER A 154 -2.33 -11.06 14.04
C SER A 154 -1.76 -11.10 12.62
N ILE A 155 -1.45 -9.93 12.04
CA ILE A 155 -0.85 -9.84 10.70
C ILE A 155 0.54 -10.48 10.68
N VAL A 156 1.40 -10.14 11.64
CA VAL A 156 2.78 -10.67 11.68
C VAL A 156 2.79 -12.18 11.91
N GLU A 157 1.94 -12.69 12.80
CA GLU A 157 1.76 -14.14 13.00
C GLU A 157 1.32 -14.82 11.70
N ARG A 158 0.38 -14.22 10.96
CA ARG A 158 -0.09 -14.74 9.69
C ARG A 158 1.00 -14.74 8.63
N GLN A 159 1.75 -13.64 8.50
CA GLN A 159 2.85 -13.53 7.55
C GLN A 159 3.94 -14.59 7.78
N LEU A 160 4.32 -14.83 9.03
CA LEU A 160 5.31 -15.84 9.38
C LEU A 160 4.80 -17.28 9.18
N ALA A 161 3.50 -17.50 9.33
CA ALA A 161 2.90 -18.81 9.03
C ALA A 161 2.83 -19.05 7.51
N THR A 162 2.56 -18.02 6.70
CA THR A 162 2.48 -18.10 5.23
C THR A 162 3.86 -18.24 4.59
N ILE A 163 4.84 -17.49 5.09
CA ILE A 163 6.23 -17.48 4.61
C ILE A 163 7.15 -17.76 5.79
N PRO A 164 7.35 -19.04 6.17
CA PRO A 164 8.19 -19.40 7.34
C PRO A 164 9.64 -18.90 7.22
N ASP A 165 10.14 -18.78 6.00
CA ASP A 165 11.47 -18.28 5.65
C ASP A 165 11.49 -16.77 5.31
N LEU A 166 10.51 -15.99 5.78
CA LEU A 166 10.36 -14.55 5.49
C LEU A 166 11.62 -13.72 5.80
N ASP A 167 12.39 -14.14 6.78
CA ASP A 167 13.63 -13.45 7.16
C ASP A 167 14.83 -13.83 6.26
N GLU A 168 14.71 -14.88 5.46
CA GLU A 168 15.79 -15.45 4.64
C GLU A 168 15.63 -15.16 3.14
N ILE A 169 14.40 -14.92 2.67
CA ILE A 169 14.10 -14.68 1.25
C ILE A 169 14.69 -13.37 0.67
N GLY A 170 15.38 -12.58 1.49
CA GLY A 170 16.04 -11.34 1.03
C GLY A 170 17.12 -11.54 -0.05
N LYS A 171 17.56 -12.78 -0.27
CA LYS A 171 18.49 -13.16 -1.35
C LYS A 171 17.79 -13.52 -2.67
N GLU A 172 16.49 -13.73 -2.64
CA GLU A 172 15.63 -13.96 -3.80
C GLU A 172 15.03 -12.63 -4.30
N VAL A 173 14.33 -12.65 -5.43
CA VAL A 173 13.62 -11.48 -5.95
C VAL A 173 12.18 -11.82 -6.25
N SER A 174 11.31 -10.80 -6.20
CA SER A 174 9.98 -10.86 -6.81
C SER A 174 9.91 -9.94 -8.02
N ILE A 175 8.99 -10.22 -8.93
CA ILE A 175 8.85 -9.48 -10.18
C ILE A 175 7.46 -8.85 -10.22
N TYR A 176 7.41 -7.57 -10.55
CA TYR A 176 6.18 -6.85 -10.86
C TYR A 176 6.14 -6.52 -12.34
N ILE A 177 5.06 -6.89 -13.03
CA ILE A 177 4.89 -6.60 -14.45
C ILE A 177 3.71 -5.65 -14.64
N GLY A 178 3.99 -4.44 -15.13
CA GLY A 178 3.01 -3.37 -15.27
C GLY A 178 2.45 -3.26 -16.68
N VAL A 179 1.14 -3.53 -16.84
CA VAL A 179 0.38 -3.31 -18.07
C VAL A 179 -0.48 -2.06 -17.89
N PRO A 180 -0.24 -0.96 -18.63
CA PRO A 180 -0.83 0.35 -18.32
C PRO A 180 -2.22 0.57 -18.92
N PHE A 181 -2.88 -0.44 -19.43
CA PHE A 181 -4.15 -0.30 -20.15
C PHE A 181 -5.34 -0.73 -19.29
N CYS A 182 -6.45 0.00 -19.47
CA CYS A 182 -7.77 -0.31 -18.92
C CYS A 182 -8.84 -0.05 -20.00
N PRO A 183 -10.05 -0.61 -19.87
CA PRO A 183 -11.18 -0.19 -20.73
C PRO A 183 -11.46 1.31 -20.60
N THR A 184 -11.53 1.82 -19.36
CA THR A 184 -11.70 3.24 -19.00
C THR A 184 -10.91 3.57 -17.76
N LYS A 185 -10.66 4.86 -17.50
CA LYS A 185 -9.97 5.32 -16.28
C LYS A 185 -10.99 5.64 -15.17
N CYS A 186 -10.84 4.98 -14.01
CA CYS A 186 -11.66 5.26 -12.85
C CYS A 186 -11.30 6.61 -12.21
N ALA A 187 -12.31 7.35 -11.70
CA ALA A 187 -12.14 8.70 -11.17
C ALA A 187 -11.22 8.80 -9.93
N TYR A 188 -11.15 7.76 -9.12
CA TYR A 188 -10.29 7.67 -7.94
C TYR A 188 -8.87 7.18 -8.24
N CYS A 189 -8.66 6.55 -9.44
CA CYS A 189 -7.43 5.84 -9.75
C CYS A 189 -6.26 6.77 -10.04
N THR A 190 -5.10 6.48 -9.45
CA THR A 190 -3.84 7.21 -9.66
C THR A 190 -2.75 6.36 -10.30
N PHE A 191 -3.03 5.10 -10.57
CA PHE A 191 -2.13 4.25 -11.32
C PHE A 191 -2.00 4.72 -12.78
N PRO A 192 -0.88 4.40 -13.44
CA PRO A 192 -0.77 4.55 -14.89
C PRO A 192 -1.83 3.68 -15.58
N ALA A 193 -2.97 4.28 -15.89
CA ALA A 193 -4.11 3.63 -16.53
C ALA A 193 -4.58 4.47 -17.72
N TYR A 194 -4.46 3.90 -18.90
CA TYR A 194 -4.77 4.53 -20.18
C TYR A 194 -5.83 3.71 -20.90
N ALA A 195 -6.83 4.37 -21.48
CA ALA A 195 -7.87 3.70 -22.24
C ALA A 195 -7.23 2.89 -23.39
N ILE A 196 -7.53 1.58 -23.45
CA ILE A 196 -6.89 0.69 -24.41
C ILE A 196 -7.30 0.98 -25.86
N ALA A 197 -8.58 1.28 -26.12
CA ALA A 197 -9.11 1.41 -27.47
C ALA A 197 -8.39 2.49 -28.31
N PRO A 198 -8.15 3.74 -27.84
CA PRO A 198 -7.41 4.73 -28.61
C PRO A 198 -5.93 4.33 -28.80
N ASN A 199 -5.32 3.68 -27.82
CA ASN A 199 -3.92 3.22 -27.91
C ASN A 199 -3.77 2.05 -28.89
N ARG A 200 -4.76 1.17 -28.98
CA ARG A 200 -4.80 0.09 -29.98
C ARG A 200 -4.92 0.64 -31.40
N LYS A 201 -5.80 1.62 -31.62
CA LYS A 201 -5.96 2.28 -32.93
C LYS A 201 -4.68 2.96 -33.44
N THR A 202 -3.83 3.43 -32.56
CA THR A 202 -2.54 4.08 -32.89
C THR A 202 -1.36 3.13 -32.96
N GLY A 203 -1.56 1.81 -32.78
CA GLY A 203 -0.50 0.80 -32.76
C GLY A 203 0.33 0.79 -31.47
N ARG A 204 0.05 1.67 -30.50
CA ARG A 204 0.84 1.79 -29.26
C ARG A 204 0.76 0.54 -28.38
N VAL A 205 -0.37 -0.17 -28.39
CA VAL A 205 -0.50 -1.40 -27.63
C VAL A 205 0.49 -2.43 -28.15
N ALA A 206 0.56 -2.67 -29.47
CA ALA A 206 1.49 -3.64 -30.06
C ALA A 206 2.96 -3.27 -29.74
N THR A 207 3.36 -2.02 -30.00
CA THR A 207 4.72 -1.56 -29.73
C THR A 207 5.09 -1.65 -28.23
N PHE A 208 4.11 -1.38 -27.33
CA PHE A 208 4.29 -1.57 -25.90
C PHE A 208 4.54 -3.04 -25.54
N LEU A 209 3.77 -3.95 -26.13
CA LEU A 209 3.93 -5.40 -25.90
C LEU A 209 5.30 -5.90 -26.42
N ASP A 210 5.75 -5.43 -27.59
CA ASP A 210 7.09 -5.72 -28.11
C ASP A 210 8.19 -5.30 -27.12
N ALA A 211 8.11 -4.06 -26.60
CA ALA A 211 9.05 -3.55 -25.61
C ALA A 211 8.99 -4.37 -24.30
N LEU A 212 7.80 -4.77 -23.87
CA LEU A 212 7.61 -5.60 -22.68
C LEU A 212 8.25 -7.01 -22.84
N HIS A 213 8.10 -7.62 -24.01
CA HIS A 213 8.77 -8.88 -24.34
C HIS A 213 10.30 -8.76 -24.24
N ILE A 214 10.87 -7.67 -24.77
CA ILE A 214 12.32 -7.42 -24.71
C ILE A 214 12.77 -7.24 -23.27
N GLU A 215 12.08 -6.39 -22.49
CA GLU A 215 12.43 -6.13 -21.09
C GLU A 215 12.39 -7.42 -20.25
N MET A 216 11.37 -8.27 -20.43
CA MET A 216 11.29 -9.58 -19.75
C MET A 216 12.46 -10.49 -20.10
N ARG A 217 12.86 -10.56 -21.38
CA ARG A 217 14.00 -11.39 -21.83
C ARG A 217 15.32 -10.91 -21.24
N GLU A 218 15.58 -9.61 -21.26
CA GLU A 218 16.82 -9.05 -20.75
C GLU A 218 16.96 -9.18 -19.21
N ILE A 219 15.88 -8.91 -18.48
CA ILE A 219 15.87 -9.16 -17.03
C ILE A 219 15.97 -10.65 -16.72
N GLY A 220 15.26 -11.50 -17.47
CA GLY A 220 15.34 -12.95 -17.33
C GLY A 220 16.73 -13.51 -17.61
N LYS A 221 17.44 -12.98 -18.61
CA LYS A 221 18.84 -13.29 -18.89
C LYS A 221 19.72 -12.97 -17.68
N TRP A 222 19.60 -11.75 -17.13
CA TRP A 222 20.35 -11.37 -15.94
C TRP A 222 20.08 -12.30 -14.75
N LEU A 223 18.81 -12.66 -14.52
CA LEU A 223 18.41 -13.57 -13.44
C LEU A 223 19.08 -14.95 -13.58
N LYS A 224 19.11 -15.51 -14.80
CA LYS A 224 19.75 -16.81 -15.09
C LYS A 224 21.27 -16.75 -14.94
N GLU A 225 21.91 -15.70 -15.46
CA GLU A 225 23.36 -15.51 -15.38
C GLU A 225 23.88 -15.34 -13.94
N ASN A 226 23.01 -14.86 -13.03
CA ASN A 226 23.35 -14.62 -11.62
C ASN A 226 22.74 -15.66 -10.66
N ASP A 227 22.19 -16.76 -11.16
CA ASP A 227 21.55 -17.84 -10.39
C ASP A 227 20.51 -17.32 -9.37
N MET A 228 19.75 -16.30 -9.78
CA MET A 228 18.76 -15.67 -8.93
C MET A 228 17.47 -16.49 -8.89
N LYS A 229 16.91 -16.64 -7.69
CA LYS A 229 15.59 -17.26 -7.50
C LYS A 229 14.49 -16.19 -7.54
N VAL A 230 13.38 -16.54 -8.19
CA VAL A 230 12.16 -15.73 -8.23
C VAL A 230 11.15 -16.29 -7.25
N THR A 231 10.79 -15.53 -6.22
CA THR A 231 9.81 -15.93 -5.20
C THR A 231 8.38 -15.83 -5.73
N SER A 232 8.03 -14.69 -6.33
CA SER A 232 6.67 -14.43 -6.84
C SER A 232 6.68 -13.48 -8.03
N ILE A 233 5.62 -13.58 -8.86
CA ILE A 233 5.37 -12.68 -9.98
C ILE A 233 3.97 -12.07 -9.82
N TYR A 234 3.89 -10.77 -10.04
CA TYR A 234 2.64 -10.04 -9.95
C TYR A 234 2.41 -9.18 -11.19
N TRP A 235 1.35 -9.49 -11.93
CA TRP A 235 0.89 -8.71 -13.07
C TRP A 235 -0.17 -7.71 -12.63
N GLY A 236 0.13 -6.42 -12.81
CA GLY A 236 -0.74 -5.34 -12.34
C GLY A 236 -0.63 -4.08 -13.20
N GLY A 237 -0.95 -2.94 -12.59
CA GLY A 237 -0.87 -1.61 -13.22
C GLY A 237 -2.22 -1.02 -13.56
N GLY A 238 -2.62 -1.06 -14.83
CA GLY A 238 -3.97 -0.77 -15.27
C GLY A 238 -4.86 -1.98 -15.02
N THR A 239 -5.00 -2.80 -16.04
CA THR A 239 -5.68 -4.10 -15.96
C THR A 239 -4.99 -5.06 -16.96
N PRO A 240 -4.18 -6.00 -16.50
CA PRO A 240 -3.46 -6.93 -17.37
C PRO A 240 -4.36 -7.69 -18.35
N THR A 241 -5.58 -8.02 -17.94
CA THR A 241 -6.56 -8.68 -18.80
C THR A 241 -7.27 -7.75 -19.80
N SER A 242 -6.85 -6.49 -19.92
CA SER A 242 -7.38 -5.58 -20.94
C SER A 242 -6.87 -5.84 -22.36
N ILE A 243 -5.73 -6.54 -22.49
CA ILE A 243 -5.18 -6.99 -23.76
C ILE A 243 -5.86 -8.29 -24.23
N GLU A 244 -5.64 -8.70 -25.48
CA GLU A 244 -6.29 -9.88 -26.05
C GLU A 244 -5.71 -11.21 -25.48
N ALA A 245 -6.47 -12.30 -25.58
CA ALA A 245 -6.06 -13.61 -25.05
C ALA A 245 -4.76 -14.09 -25.68
N GLU A 246 -4.58 -13.92 -27.00
CA GLU A 246 -3.37 -14.29 -27.74
C GLU A 246 -2.15 -13.46 -27.31
N GLU A 247 -2.38 -12.16 -27.01
CA GLU A 247 -1.33 -11.28 -26.49
C GLU A 247 -0.90 -11.70 -25.09
N MET A 248 -1.87 -12.06 -24.22
CA MET A 248 -1.59 -12.63 -22.89
C MET A 248 -0.80 -13.95 -23.00
N ASP A 249 -1.23 -14.85 -23.87
CA ASP A 249 -0.58 -16.15 -24.08
C ASP A 249 0.89 -15.98 -24.49
N ALA A 250 1.16 -15.09 -25.44
CA ALA A 250 2.51 -14.77 -25.88
C ALA A 250 3.38 -14.16 -24.77
N LEU A 251 2.83 -13.27 -23.93
CA LEU A 251 3.54 -12.68 -22.81
C LEU A 251 3.88 -13.73 -21.74
N TYR A 252 2.95 -14.61 -21.40
CA TYR A 252 3.20 -15.67 -20.41
C TYR A 252 4.19 -16.70 -20.93
N GLN A 253 4.15 -17.03 -22.23
CA GLN A 253 5.18 -17.84 -22.85
C GLN A 253 6.55 -17.20 -22.69
N THR A 254 6.71 -15.91 -23.01
CA THR A 254 7.99 -15.19 -22.82
C THR A 254 8.43 -15.19 -21.37
N MET A 255 7.52 -15.02 -20.43
CA MET A 255 7.81 -15.07 -18.99
C MET A 255 8.39 -16.44 -18.59
N TYR A 256 7.74 -17.53 -18.99
CA TYR A 256 8.19 -18.89 -18.67
C TYR A 256 9.52 -19.25 -19.36
N GLU A 257 9.73 -18.82 -20.59
CA GLU A 257 10.99 -19.06 -21.32
C GLU A 257 12.14 -18.22 -20.75
N SER A 258 11.86 -17.02 -20.26
CA SER A 258 12.88 -16.07 -19.84
C SER A 258 13.31 -16.24 -18.40
N PHE A 259 12.38 -16.47 -17.48
CA PHE A 259 12.71 -16.51 -16.06
C PHE A 259 13.26 -17.88 -15.62
N PRO A 260 14.13 -17.89 -14.58
CA PRO A 260 14.72 -19.14 -14.10
C PRO A 260 13.69 -19.98 -13.34
N ASN A 261 13.68 -21.29 -13.59
CA ASN A 261 12.91 -22.28 -12.82
C ASN A 261 11.46 -21.85 -12.54
N PRO A 262 10.66 -21.56 -13.57
CA PRO A 262 9.31 -21.02 -13.37
C PRO A 262 8.41 -21.96 -12.56
N GLU A 263 8.69 -23.27 -12.55
CA GLU A 263 7.99 -24.28 -11.75
C GLU A 263 8.24 -24.13 -10.23
N ASN A 264 9.25 -23.38 -9.82
CA ASN A 264 9.61 -23.15 -8.42
C ASN A 264 9.11 -21.78 -7.90
N ILE A 265 8.45 -21.00 -8.74
CA ILE A 265 7.84 -19.73 -8.34
C ILE A 265 6.66 -20.03 -7.43
N ARG A 266 6.67 -19.44 -6.23
CA ARG A 266 5.68 -19.76 -5.17
C ARG A 266 4.29 -19.21 -5.46
N GLU A 267 4.19 -18.11 -6.22
CA GLU A 267 2.91 -17.46 -6.56
C GLU A 267 3.06 -16.65 -7.85
N ILE A 268 2.11 -16.82 -8.77
CA ILE A 268 1.90 -15.96 -9.92
C ILE A 268 0.49 -15.38 -9.82
N THR A 269 0.40 -14.06 -9.60
CA THR A 269 -0.86 -13.32 -9.50
C THR A 269 -1.09 -12.47 -10.75
N VAL A 270 -2.34 -12.42 -11.23
CA VAL A 270 -2.77 -11.54 -12.33
C VAL A 270 -3.98 -10.71 -11.91
N GLU A 271 -3.85 -9.38 -11.95
CA GLU A 271 -5.00 -8.51 -11.75
C GLU A 271 -5.95 -8.57 -12.94
N ALA A 272 -7.11 -9.19 -12.76
CA ALA A 272 -8.27 -9.11 -13.64
C ALA A 272 -9.33 -8.17 -13.02
N GLY A 273 -8.87 -7.08 -12.40
CA GLY A 273 -9.65 -6.21 -11.53
C GLY A 273 -10.80 -5.45 -12.19
N ARG A 274 -10.96 -5.57 -13.50
CA ARG A 274 -12.07 -5.04 -14.28
C ARG A 274 -12.90 -6.21 -14.82
N PRO A 275 -14.08 -6.50 -14.28
CA PRO A 275 -14.96 -7.59 -14.72
C PRO A 275 -15.23 -7.58 -16.23
N ASP A 276 -15.41 -6.39 -16.82
CA ASP A 276 -15.63 -6.19 -18.25
C ASP A 276 -14.45 -6.63 -19.16
N THR A 277 -13.30 -7.02 -18.57
CA THR A 277 -12.15 -7.57 -19.33
C THR A 277 -12.04 -9.10 -19.28
N ILE A 278 -12.85 -9.76 -18.47
CA ILE A 278 -12.76 -11.21 -18.24
C ILE A 278 -13.60 -11.94 -19.30
N THR A 279 -12.95 -12.83 -20.06
CA THR A 279 -13.60 -13.69 -21.06
C THR A 279 -13.18 -15.15 -20.87
N PRO A 280 -13.95 -16.13 -21.42
CA PRO A 280 -13.58 -17.53 -21.34
C PRO A 280 -12.19 -17.82 -21.94
N GLU A 281 -11.84 -17.18 -23.05
CA GLU A 281 -10.56 -17.35 -23.73
C GLU A 281 -9.39 -16.90 -22.84
N LYS A 282 -9.53 -15.75 -22.19
CA LYS A 282 -8.50 -15.22 -21.27
C LYS A 282 -8.36 -16.08 -20.02
N LEU A 283 -9.46 -16.59 -19.48
CA LEU A 283 -9.42 -17.53 -18.36
C LEU A 283 -8.74 -18.86 -18.75
N ALA A 284 -8.97 -19.34 -19.97
CA ALA A 284 -8.28 -20.52 -20.49
C ALA A 284 -6.77 -20.29 -20.58
N VAL A 285 -6.33 -19.10 -21.00
CA VAL A 285 -4.91 -18.72 -21.03
C VAL A 285 -4.33 -18.67 -19.61
N LEU A 286 -5.01 -18.05 -18.65
CA LEU A 286 -4.56 -17.99 -17.26
C LEU A 286 -4.39 -19.41 -16.69
N LYS A 287 -5.36 -20.29 -16.96
CA LYS A 287 -5.30 -21.69 -16.52
C LYS A 287 -4.19 -22.47 -17.19
N LYS A 288 -3.99 -22.30 -18.51
CA LYS A 288 -2.91 -22.91 -19.28
C LYS A 288 -1.54 -22.64 -18.68
N TRP A 289 -1.30 -21.42 -18.22
CA TRP A 289 -0.03 -20.98 -17.67
C TRP A 289 0.07 -21.12 -16.15
N GLY A 290 -0.87 -21.81 -15.50
CA GLY A 290 -0.81 -22.10 -14.07
C GLY A 290 -0.81 -20.83 -13.20
N ILE A 291 -1.61 -19.83 -13.57
CA ILE A 291 -1.77 -18.63 -12.73
C ILE A 291 -2.50 -19.02 -11.45
N ASP A 292 -1.86 -18.77 -10.31
CA ASP A 292 -2.35 -19.21 -8.99
C ASP A 292 -3.52 -18.36 -8.49
N ARG A 293 -3.45 -17.05 -8.74
CA ARG A 293 -4.36 -16.07 -8.15
C ARG A 293 -4.77 -15.00 -9.15
N ILE A 294 -6.05 -14.65 -9.14
CA ILE A 294 -6.57 -13.49 -9.88
C ILE A 294 -7.33 -12.54 -8.96
N SER A 295 -7.61 -11.34 -9.44
CA SER A 295 -8.56 -10.44 -8.78
C SER A 295 -9.78 -10.18 -9.67
N VAL A 296 -10.97 -10.16 -9.06
CA VAL A 296 -12.22 -9.73 -9.68
C VAL A 296 -12.82 -8.66 -8.76
N ASN A 297 -12.61 -7.38 -9.09
CA ASN A 297 -12.82 -6.30 -8.13
C ASN A 297 -14.16 -5.58 -8.34
N PRO A 298 -15.17 -5.75 -7.46
CA PRO A 298 -16.42 -5.01 -7.49
C PRO A 298 -16.21 -3.53 -7.17
N GLN A 299 -15.39 -3.21 -6.18
CA GLN A 299 -15.23 -1.93 -5.49
C GLN A 299 -16.48 -1.52 -4.68
N SER A 300 -17.67 -1.69 -5.25
CA SER A 300 -19.00 -1.50 -4.68
C SER A 300 -20.00 -2.43 -5.36
N TYR A 301 -21.08 -2.75 -4.67
CA TYR A 301 -22.24 -3.47 -5.23
C TYR A 301 -23.45 -2.53 -5.44
N THR A 302 -23.16 -1.28 -5.82
CA THR A 302 -24.17 -0.25 -6.18
C THR A 302 -23.88 0.29 -7.56
N ASP A 303 -24.78 0.05 -8.53
CA ASP A 303 -24.56 0.44 -9.94
C ASP A 303 -24.39 1.95 -10.13
N GLU A 304 -25.12 2.77 -9.35
CA GLU A 304 -24.97 4.23 -9.34
C GLU A 304 -23.58 4.66 -8.91
N THR A 305 -23.01 4.00 -7.91
CA THR A 305 -21.64 4.24 -7.43
C THR A 305 -20.63 3.84 -8.49
N LEU A 306 -20.76 2.66 -9.09
CA LEU A 306 -19.88 2.20 -10.18
C LEU A 306 -19.85 3.21 -11.32
N LYS A 307 -21.00 3.69 -11.74
CA LYS A 307 -21.13 4.72 -12.78
C LYS A 307 -20.48 6.04 -12.36
N ALA A 308 -20.70 6.47 -11.12
CA ALA A 308 -20.13 7.73 -10.59
C ALA A 308 -18.59 7.69 -10.54
N ILE A 309 -17.98 6.52 -10.29
CA ILE A 309 -16.52 6.36 -10.28
C ILE A 309 -15.91 6.00 -11.64
N GLY A 310 -16.72 6.00 -12.72
CA GLY A 310 -16.25 5.76 -14.10
C GLY A 310 -16.02 4.29 -14.45
N ARG A 311 -16.69 3.38 -13.73
CA ARG A 311 -16.77 1.96 -14.09
C ARG A 311 -18.06 1.70 -14.86
N HIS A 312 -17.94 1.08 -16.03
CA HIS A 312 -19.09 0.91 -16.96
C HIS A 312 -19.69 -0.50 -16.94
N HIS A 313 -19.18 -1.39 -16.09
CA HIS A 313 -19.80 -2.70 -15.83
C HIS A 313 -20.86 -2.57 -14.71
N THR A 314 -21.79 -3.51 -14.68
CA THR A 314 -22.83 -3.59 -13.65
C THR A 314 -22.40 -4.52 -12.50
N VAL A 315 -23.12 -4.43 -11.40
CA VAL A 315 -23.00 -5.38 -10.28
C VAL A 315 -23.22 -6.81 -10.75
N GLN A 316 -24.28 -7.03 -11.56
CA GLN A 316 -24.58 -8.37 -12.09
C GLN A 316 -23.44 -8.90 -12.96
N GLU A 317 -22.84 -8.07 -13.79
CA GLU A 317 -21.67 -8.46 -14.58
C GLU A 317 -20.50 -8.88 -13.70
N THR A 318 -20.25 -8.20 -12.59
CA THR A 318 -19.22 -8.59 -11.62
C THR A 318 -19.47 -9.99 -11.05
N ILE A 319 -20.72 -10.25 -10.65
CA ILE A 319 -21.14 -11.55 -10.12
C ILE A 319 -20.99 -12.65 -11.17
N ASP A 320 -21.45 -12.40 -12.39
CA ASP A 320 -21.37 -13.35 -13.51
C ASP A 320 -19.89 -13.67 -13.84
N LYS A 321 -19.01 -12.66 -13.84
CA LYS A 321 -17.58 -12.85 -14.12
C LYS A 321 -16.85 -13.56 -12.98
N PHE A 322 -17.25 -13.34 -11.74
CA PHE A 322 -16.74 -14.12 -10.62
C PHE A 322 -17.05 -15.62 -10.81
N TRP A 323 -18.31 -15.96 -11.08
CA TRP A 323 -18.69 -17.35 -11.31
C TRP A 323 -18.10 -17.95 -12.58
N LEU A 324 -17.95 -17.15 -13.64
CA LEU A 324 -17.24 -17.58 -14.84
C LEU A 324 -15.79 -17.95 -14.52
N ALA A 325 -15.07 -17.13 -13.77
CA ALA A 325 -13.70 -17.40 -13.33
C ALA A 325 -13.64 -18.65 -12.44
N ARG A 326 -14.51 -18.74 -11.45
CA ARG A 326 -14.63 -19.90 -10.55
C ARG A 326 -14.88 -21.20 -11.32
N ASN A 327 -15.84 -21.21 -12.22
CA ASN A 327 -16.20 -22.37 -13.02
C ASN A 327 -15.13 -22.73 -14.06
N SER A 328 -14.22 -21.79 -14.40
CA SER A 328 -13.05 -22.04 -15.25
C SER A 328 -11.86 -22.61 -14.46
N GLY A 329 -12.01 -22.83 -13.15
CA GLY A 329 -10.97 -23.41 -12.28
C GLY A 329 -9.99 -22.38 -11.74
N MET A 330 -10.40 -21.11 -11.57
CA MET A 330 -9.68 -20.11 -10.78
C MET A 330 -10.10 -20.27 -9.32
N ASP A 331 -9.30 -20.95 -8.52
CA ASP A 331 -9.64 -21.31 -7.15
C ASP A 331 -9.25 -20.25 -6.12
N ASN A 332 -8.28 -19.38 -6.43
CA ASN A 332 -7.89 -18.26 -5.57
C ASN A 332 -8.27 -16.91 -6.22
N ILE A 333 -9.40 -16.36 -5.79
CA ILE A 333 -9.94 -15.09 -6.29
C ILE A 333 -9.90 -14.05 -5.17
N ASN A 334 -9.27 -12.92 -5.44
CA ASN A 334 -9.34 -11.74 -4.59
C ASN A 334 -10.44 -10.80 -5.06
N MET A 335 -11.11 -10.15 -4.13
CA MET A 335 -12.03 -9.04 -4.38
C MET A 335 -11.60 -7.80 -3.61
N ASP A 336 -11.82 -6.61 -4.18
CA ASP A 336 -11.56 -5.34 -3.51
C ASP A 336 -12.87 -4.60 -3.26
N LEU A 337 -13.03 -4.07 -2.05
CA LEU A 337 -14.06 -3.11 -1.68
C LEU A 337 -13.41 -1.77 -1.30
N ILE A 338 -14.10 -0.67 -1.56
CA ILE A 338 -13.63 0.67 -1.19
C ILE A 338 -14.65 1.34 -0.28
N ILE A 339 -14.23 1.65 0.95
CA ILE A 339 -15.00 2.44 1.91
C ILE A 339 -14.93 3.91 1.56
N GLY A 340 -16.07 4.61 1.64
CA GLY A 340 -16.17 6.05 1.45
C GLY A 340 -16.29 6.49 -0.01
N LEU A 341 -16.74 5.62 -0.90
CA LEU A 341 -17.07 5.97 -2.28
C LEU A 341 -18.20 7.02 -2.33
N PRO A 342 -18.30 7.78 -3.44
CA PRO A 342 -19.35 8.79 -3.59
C PRO A 342 -20.75 8.23 -3.44
N ASN A 343 -21.59 8.94 -2.68
CA ASN A 343 -22.98 8.62 -2.42
C ASN A 343 -23.22 7.30 -1.66
N GLU A 344 -22.17 6.72 -1.05
CA GLU A 344 -22.29 5.54 -0.20
C GLU A 344 -22.26 5.90 1.28
N GLY A 345 -23.15 5.26 2.03
CA GLY A 345 -23.25 5.26 3.47
C GLY A 345 -23.13 3.85 4.04
N ILE A 346 -23.60 3.70 5.26
CA ILE A 346 -23.57 2.43 5.99
C ILE A 346 -24.42 1.36 5.28
N GLU A 347 -25.57 1.75 4.73
CA GLU A 347 -26.51 0.82 4.08
C GLU A 347 -25.93 0.22 2.80
N GLU A 348 -25.34 1.04 1.93
CA GLU A 348 -24.71 0.59 0.69
C GLU A 348 -23.47 -0.28 0.98
N PHE A 349 -22.72 0.06 2.02
CA PHE A 349 -21.57 -0.74 2.41
C PHE A 349 -21.99 -2.09 3.04
N GLN A 350 -23.05 -2.10 3.87
CA GLN A 350 -23.62 -3.35 4.36
C GLN A 350 -24.09 -4.25 3.21
N HIS A 351 -24.81 -3.68 2.24
CA HIS A 351 -25.20 -4.39 1.03
C HIS A 351 -23.99 -4.98 0.28
N SER A 352 -22.89 -4.24 0.20
CA SER A 352 -21.66 -4.73 -0.43
C SER A 352 -21.05 -5.92 0.33
N LEU A 353 -21.12 -5.92 1.65
CA LEU A 353 -20.69 -7.07 2.47
C LEU A 353 -21.60 -8.27 2.28
N ASP A 354 -22.93 -8.07 2.25
CA ASP A 354 -23.92 -9.13 2.03
C ASP A 354 -23.77 -9.79 0.66
N GLU A 355 -23.49 -9.03 -0.38
CA GLU A 355 -23.21 -9.57 -1.72
C GLU A 355 -21.87 -10.32 -1.77
N THR A 356 -20.86 -9.81 -1.08
CA THR A 356 -19.55 -10.49 -0.95
C THR A 356 -19.69 -11.84 -0.23
N GLU A 357 -20.57 -11.93 0.76
CA GLU A 357 -20.86 -13.17 1.49
C GLU A 357 -21.44 -14.28 0.58
N LYS A 358 -22.24 -13.91 -0.42
CA LYS A 358 -22.78 -14.89 -1.39
C LYS A 358 -21.69 -15.46 -2.31
N LEU A 359 -20.62 -14.73 -2.53
CA LEU A 359 -19.52 -15.13 -3.40
C LEU A 359 -18.39 -15.82 -2.65
N MET A 360 -18.13 -15.41 -1.41
CA MET A 360 -17.10 -15.96 -0.53
C MET A 360 -15.73 -16.11 -1.22
N PRO A 361 -15.10 -15.02 -1.74
CA PRO A 361 -13.79 -15.10 -2.36
C PRO A 361 -12.73 -15.62 -1.37
N GLU A 362 -11.59 -16.07 -1.85
CA GLU A 362 -10.48 -16.55 -0.99
C GLU A 362 -9.81 -15.40 -0.25
N SER A 363 -9.85 -14.21 -0.83
CA SER A 363 -9.32 -13.01 -0.18
C SER A 363 -10.13 -11.77 -0.51
N LEU A 364 -10.13 -10.84 0.44
CA LEU A 364 -10.82 -9.57 0.36
C LEU A 364 -9.87 -8.46 0.79
N THR A 365 -9.72 -7.43 -0.05
CA THR A 365 -9.02 -6.21 0.34
C THR A 365 -10.02 -5.10 0.57
N VAL A 366 -10.00 -4.53 1.77
CA VAL A 366 -10.83 -3.38 2.11
C VAL A 366 -9.98 -2.13 2.06
N HIS A 367 -10.22 -1.30 1.05
CA HIS A 367 -9.57 -0.02 0.86
C HIS A 367 -10.40 1.09 1.47
N THR A 368 -9.73 2.09 2.02
CA THR A 368 -10.37 3.36 2.37
C THR A 368 -10.02 4.40 1.31
N LEU A 369 -11.02 5.11 0.80
CA LEU A 369 -10.82 6.14 -0.22
C LEU A 369 -9.78 7.17 0.25
N SER A 370 -8.84 7.47 -0.62
CA SER A 370 -7.78 8.44 -0.38
C SER A 370 -7.75 9.49 -1.49
N PHE A 371 -7.81 10.76 -1.13
CA PHE A 371 -7.71 11.88 -2.06
C PHE A 371 -6.27 12.13 -2.49
N LYS A 372 -5.86 11.51 -3.59
CA LYS A 372 -4.53 11.68 -4.17
C LYS A 372 -4.55 12.76 -5.25
N ARG A 373 -3.57 13.66 -5.25
CA ARG A 373 -3.46 14.81 -6.18
C ARG A 373 -3.66 14.45 -7.66
N ALA A 374 -3.29 13.24 -8.06
CA ALA A 374 -3.37 12.79 -9.45
C ALA A 374 -4.77 12.26 -9.84
N SER A 375 -5.68 12.02 -8.89
CA SER A 375 -7.02 11.50 -9.18
C SER A 375 -7.96 12.60 -9.68
N GLU A 376 -8.91 12.24 -10.53
CA GLU A 376 -9.98 13.15 -10.97
C GLU A 376 -10.82 13.62 -9.78
N MET A 377 -11.17 12.73 -8.88
CA MET A 377 -11.93 13.03 -7.67
C MET A 377 -11.30 14.12 -6.80
N THR A 378 -9.97 14.16 -6.72
CA THR A 378 -9.26 15.21 -5.97
C THR A 378 -9.32 16.56 -6.68
N ARG A 379 -9.26 16.56 -8.01
CA ARG A 379 -9.34 17.80 -8.81
C ARG A 379 -10.75 18.39 -8.83
N ASN A 380 -11.76 17.55 -8.71
CA ASN A 380 -13.18 17.89 -8.81
C ASN A 380 -13.96 17.50 -7.55
N LYS A 381 -13.38 17.73 -6.36
CA LYS A 381 -13.96 17.32 -5.05
C LYS A 381 -15.45 17.71 -4.88
N GLU A 382 -15.84 18.84 -5.43
CA GLU A 382 -17.22 19.38 -5.33
C GLU A 382 -18.26 18.50 -6.03
N LYS A 383 -17.84 17.68 -7.00
CA LYS A 383 -18.72 16.76 -7.72
C LYS A 383 -19.02 15.46 -6.94
N TYR A 384 -18.20 15.15 -5.95
CA TYR A 384 -18.24 13.87 -5.29
C TYR A 384 -18.60 14.05 -3.80
N LYS A 385 -19.83 13.70 -3.46
CA LYS A 385 -20.26 13.67 -2.06
C LYS A 385 -19.75 12.37 -1.42
N VAL A 386 -18.74 12.46 -0.58
CA VAL A 386 -18.17 11.32 0.15
C VAL A 386 -18.66 11.29 1.59
N ALA A 387 -18.59 10.12 2.22
CA ALA A 387 -18.94 9.94 3.62
C ALA A 387 -18.02 10.75 4.56
N ASP A 388 -18.55 11.15 5.70
CA ASP A 388 -17.77 11.80 6.74
C ASP A 388 -16.87 10.82 7.50
N ARG A 389 -15.99 11.35 8.35
CA ARG A 389 -15.02 10.55 9.10
C ARG A 389 -15.68 9.50 10.02
N ALA A 390 -16.80 9.84 10.66
CA ALA A 390 -17.48 8.94 11.58
C ALA A 390 -18.14 7.77 10.82
N THR A 391 -18.78 8.06 9.70
CA THR A 391 -19.38 7.06 8.80
C THR A 391 -18.30 6.11 8.26
N VAL A 392 -17.15 6.64 7.80
CA VAL A 392 -16.04 5.83 7.29
C VAL A 392 -15.44 4.93 8.38
N ALA A 393 -15.31 5.44 9.62
CA ALA A 393 -14.86 4.64 10.75
C ALA A 393 -15.83 3.49 11.05
N ARG A 394 -17.14 3.77 11.02
CA ARG A 394 -18.17 2.74 11.22
C ARG A 394 -18.15 1.67 10.13
N MET A 395 -18.00 2.05 8.86
CA MET A 395 -17.84 1.08 7.76
C MET A 395 -16.61 0.18 7.96
N MET A 396 -15.49 0.72 8.46
CA MET A 396 -14.30 -0.08 8.75
C MET A 396 -14.57 -1.09 9.87
N GLU A 397 -15.26 -0.69 10.94
CA GLU A 397 -15.67 -1.60 12.02
C GLU A 397 -16.57 -2.74 11.49
N MET A 398 -17.51 -2.41 10.60
CA MET A 398 -18.37 -3.40 9.93
C MET A 398 -17.55 -4.39 9.11
N ALA A 399 -16.59 -3.91 8.30
CA ALA A 399 -15.71 -4.78 7.52
C ALA A 399 -14.89 -5.72 8.42
N GLN A 400 -14.34 -5.20 9.53
CA GLN A 400 -13.58 -6.00 10.49
C GLN A 400 -14.43 -7.04 11.21
N ALA A 401 -15.67 -6.71 11.56
CA ALA A 401 -16.60 -7.65 12.15
C ALA A 401 -16.97 -8.76 11.15
N TRP A 402 -17.39 -8.36 9.95
CA TRP A 402 -17.76 -9.28 8.88
C TRP A 402 -16.61 -10.25 8.52
N THR A 403 -15.38 -9.76 8.35
CA THR A 403 -14.23 -10.60 8.01
C THR A 403 -13.93 -11.62 9.10
N ARG A 404 -14.06 -11.25 10.37
CA ARG A 404 -13.87 -12.15 11.51
C ARG A 404 -14.94 -13.22 11.58
N GLU A 405 -16.22 -12.85 11.37
CA GLU A 405 -17.37 -13.76 11.40
C GLU A 405 -17.33 -14.76 10.24
N ASN A 406 -16.78 -14.37 9.10
CA ASN A 406 -16.68 -15.19 7.89
C ASN A 406 -15.33 -15.93 7.73
N GLY A 407 -14.50 -15.97 8.78
CA GLY A 407 -13.27 -16.76 8.80
C GLY A 407 -12.14 -16.20 7.95
N TYR A 408 -12.09 -14.88 7.75
CA TYR A 408 -10.99 -14.20 7.13
C TYR A 408 -10.03 -13.64 8.16
N TYR A 409 -8.74 -13.70 7.84
CA TYR A 409 -7.66 -13.23 8.69
C TYR A 409 -6.89 -12.10 8.02
N PRO A 410 -6.54 -11.00 8.75
CA PRO A 410 -5.71 -9.96 8.19
C PRO A 410 -4.29 -10.48 8.00
N TYR A 411 -3.68 -10.25 6.81
CA TYR A 411 -2.33 -10.73 6.51
C TYR A 411 -1.39 -9.65 5.98
N TYR A 412 -1.90 -8.49 5.60
CA TYR A 412 -1.12 -7.28 5.37
C TYR A 412 -1.94 -6.03 5.65
N LEU A 413 -1.24 -4.94 5.93
CA LEU A 413 -1.86 -3.64 5.99
C LEU A 413 -0.90 -2.55 5.49
N TYR A 414 -1.48 -1.48 4.99
CA TYR A 414 -0.74 -0.26 4.71
C TYR A 414 -1.61 0.97 4.95
N ARG A 415 -0.95 2.10 5.22
CA ARG A 415 -1.63 3.38 5.39
C ARG A 415 -1.23 4.31 4.26
N GLN A 416 -2.09 5.27 3.95
CA GLN A 416 -1.84 6.27 2.92
C GLN A 416 -1.94 7.67 3.55
N LYS A 417 -1.21 8.61 2.98
CA LYS A 417 -1.40 10.03 3.31
C LYS A 417 -2.76 10.47 2.78
N ASN A 418 -3.48 11.30 3.55
CA ASN A 418 -4.81 11.81 3.21
C ASN A 418 -5.90 10.73 3.00
N ILE A 419 -5.79 9.61 3.71
CA ILE A 419 -6.83 8.60 3.80
C ILE A 419 -7.97 9.13 4.67
N LEU A 420 -9.22 8.88 4.27
CA LEU A 420 -10.39 9.25 5.06
C LEU A 420 -10.33 8.62 6.46
N GLY A 421 -10.65 9.39 7.49
CA GLY A 421 -10.65 8.92 8.87
C GLY A 421 -9.28 8.58 9.47
N ASN A 422 -8.15 8.79 8.75
CA ASN A 422 -6.80 8.39 9.16
C ASN A 422 -6.68 6.87 9.43
N LEU A 423 -7.43 6.07 8.69
CA LEU A 423 -7.50 4.63 8.82
C LEU A 423 -6.39 3.92 8.02
N GLU A 424 -6.52 2.64 7.89
CA GLU A 424 -5.64 1.76 7.12
C GLU A 424 -6.38 1.05 6.00
N ASN A 425 -5.63 0.46 5.07
CA ASN A 425 -6.09 -0.52 4.11
C ASN A 425 -5.62 -1.89 4.58
N VAL A 426 -6.49 -2.86 4.63
CA VAL A 426 -6.19 -4.19 5.14
C VAL A 426 -6.55 -5.24 4.11
N GLY A 427 -5.62 -6.16 3.85
CA GLY A 427 -5.88 -7.37 3.09
C GLY A 427 -6.19 -8.52 4.04
N TYR A 428 -7.31 -9.16 3.76
CA TYR A 428 -7.80 -10.33 4.48
C TYR A 428 -7.83 -11.55 3.55
N SER A 429 -7.62 -12.74 4.09
CA SER A 429 -7.72 -13.99 3.35
C SER A 429 -8.24 -15.12 4.24
N LYS A 430 -8.75 -16.17 3.62
CA LYS A 430 -8.86 -17.48 4.25
C LYS A 430 -7.46 -18.04 4.50
N LEU A 431 -7.35 -18.99 5.41
CA LEU A 431 -6.06 -19.61 5.74
C LEU A 431 -5.48 -20.36 4.54
N GLY A 432 -4.22 -20.09 4.21
CA GLY A 432 -3.52 -20.69 3.07
C GLY A 432 -3.73 -19.96 1.74
N GLU A 433 -4.54 -18.89 1.74
CA GLU A 433 -4.87 -18.12 0.53
C GLU A 433 -4.26 -16.71 0.54
N GLU A 434 -3.29 -16.49 1.43
CA GLU A 434 -2.57 -15.22 1.53
C GLU A 434 -1.69 -15.00 0.29
N SER A 435 -1.68 -13.79 -0.26
CA SER A 435 -0.77 -13.45 -1.35
C SER A 435 0.66 -13.23 -0.84
N ILE A 436 1.58 -14.06 -1.32
CA ILE A 436 3.02 -13.95 -1.02
C ILE A 436 3.56 -12.62 -1.49
N TYR A 437 3.21 -12.20 -2.73
CA TYR A 437 3.66 -10.92 -3.28
C TYR A 437 3.21 -9.73 -2.41
N ASN A 438 1.96 -9.73 -1.91
CA ASN A 438 1.47 -8.65 -1.07
C ASN A 438 2.25 -8.55 0.26
N ILE A 439 2.59 -9.67 0.87
CA ILE A 439 3.44 -9.70 2.08
C ILE A 439 4.82 -9.13 1.75
N VAL A 440 5.46 -9.63 0.72
CA VAL A 440 6.82 -9.23 0.33
C VAL A 440 6.93 -7.73 0.03
N ILE A 441 5.99 -7.17 -0.75
CA ILE A 441 6.03 -5.74 -1.11
C ILE A 441 5.70 -4.83 0.08
N MET A 442 4.83 -5.28 0.99
CA MET A 442 4.46 -4.49 2.16
C MET A 442 5.57 -4.48 3.20
N GLU A 443 6.20 -5.61 3.45
CA GLU A 443 7.28 -5.70 4.43
C GLU A 443 8.65 -5.28 3.86
N GLU A 444 8.77 -5.15 2.53
CA GLU A 444 10.02 -4.76 1.84
C GLU A 444 11.21 -5.64 2.27
N VAL A 445 10.99 -6.95 2.27
CA VAL A 445 11.96 -7.94 2.74
C VAL A 445 12.93 -8.40 1.66
N GLN A 446 12.58 -8.19 0.38
CA GLN A 446 13.43 -8.55 -0.76
C GLN A 446 13.31 -7.53 -1.89
N THR A 447 14.22 -7.61 -2.85
CA THR A 447 14.19 -6.82 -4.08
C THR A 447 12.95 -7.18 -4.92
N ILE A 448 12.25 -6.16 -5.40
CA ILE A 448 11.19 -6.29 -6.41
C ILE A 448 11.68 -5.61 -7.69
N ILE A 449 11.77 -6.37 -8.77
CA ILE A 449 12.14 -5.86 -10.09
C ILE A 449 10.87 -5.48 -10.83
N GLY A 450 10.70 -4.19 -11.11
CA GLY A 450 9.58 -3.68 -11.90
C GLY A 450 9.87 -3.74 -13.39
N ILE A 451 9.00 -4.37 -14.15
CA ILE A 451 9.02 -4.53 -15.61
C ILE A 451 7.76 -3.89 -16.17
N GLY A 452 7.84 -3.23 -17.31
CA GLY A 452 6.69 -2.60 -17.96
C GLY A 452 6.42 -1.17 -17.51
N CYS A 453 5.38 -0.58 -18.10
CA CYS A 453 5.06 0.84 -17.94
C CYS A 453 4.60 1.17 -16.51
N GLY A 454 5.21 2.20 -15.92
CA GLY A 454 4.88 2.67 -14.58
C GLY A 454 5.30 1.74 -13.45
N ALA A 455 5.97 0.64 -13.75
CA ALA A 455 6.48 -0.29 -12.76
C ALA A 455 7.56 0.36 -11.89
N ALA A 456 7.50 0.08 -10.60
CA ALA A 456 8.47 0.54 -9.61
C ALA A 456 9.36 -0.63 -9.19
N SER A 457 10.66 -0.51 -9.42
CA SER A 457 11.64 -1.42 -8.82
C SER A 457 12.00 -0.91 -7.42
N LYS A 458 12.04 -1.84 -6.47
CA LYS A 458 12.54 -1.61 -5.11
C LYS A 458 13.74 -2.52 -4.89
N PHE A 459 14.90 -1.95 -4.91
CA PHE A 459 16.15 -2.66 -4.68
C PHE A 459 16.47 -2.63 -3.19
N VAL A 460 16.39 -3.78 -2.52
CA VAL A 460 16.67 -3.94 -1.10
C VAL A 460 18.07 -4.51 -0.94
N HIS A 461 18.96 -3.77 -0.29
CA HIS A 461 20.32 -4.24 -0.03
C HIS A 461 20.27 -5.44 0.95
N PRO A 462 20.79 -6.61 0.58
CA PRO A 462 20.61 -7.83 1.36
C PRO A 462 21.10 -7.74 2.81
N GLU A 463 22.22 -7.03 3.05
CA GLU A 463 22.83 -6.93 4.40
C GLU A 463 22.27 -5.75 5.22
N THR A 464 22.02 -4.61 4.58
CA THR A 464 21.67 -3.38 5.32
C THR A 464 20.18 -3.08 5.34
N GLY A 465 19.39 -3.73 4.48
CA GLY A 465 17.97 -3.44 4.27
C GLY A 465 17.71 -2.04 3.68
N LYS A 466 18.76 -1.33 3.21
CA LYS A 466 18.60 -0.03 2.57
C LYS A 466 17.89 -0.19 1.24
N ILE A 467 16.88 0.66 0.99
CA ILE A 467 16.07 0.60 -0.22
C ILE A 467 16.47 1.70 -1.18
N THR A 468 16.75 1.32 -2.42
CA THR A 468 16.86 2.22 -3.56
C THR A 468 15.69 1.95 -4.51
N GLN A 469 15.14 2.98 -5.13
CA GLN A 469 13.98 2.85 -6.02
C GLN A 469 14.31 3.35 -7.42
N TYR A 470 13.74 2.64 -8.41
CA TYR A 470 13.76 3.07 -9.80
C TYR A 470 12.34 2.94 -10.38
N TYR A 471 11.92 3.91 -11.16
CA TYR A 471 10.58 3.95 -11.74
C TYR A 471 10.67 3.94 -13.26
N ASN A 472 10.05 2.95 -13.90
CA ASN A 472 9.82 3.00 -15.33
C ASN A 472 8.88 4.18 -15.67
N PRO A 473 8.98 4.77 -16.88
CA PRO A 473 8.06 5.83 -17.31
C PRO A 473 6.60 5.41 -17.15
N LYS A 474 5.77 6.34 -16.68
CA LYS A 474 4.35 6.08 -16.35
C LYS A 474 3.41 6.18 -17.55
N GLU A 475 3.87 6.79 -18.64
CA GLU A 475 3.09 6.98 -19.85
C GLU A 475 3.59 5.98 -20.91
N PRO A 476 2.69 5.22 -21.59
CA PRO A 476 3.08 4.16 -22.52
C PRO A 476 4.04 4.61 -23.62
N TYR A 477 3.82 5.76 -24.21
CA TYR A 477 4.72 6.27 -25.25
C TYR A 477 6.12 6.61 -24.71
N GLN A 478 6.20 7.22 -23.53
CA GLN A 478 7.47 7.50 -22.88
C GLN A 478 8.20 6.22 -22.47
N TYR A 479 7.45 5.19 -22.06
CA TYR A 479 8.03 3.88 -21.78
C TYR A 479 8.63 3.26 -23.04
N ILE A 480 7.92 3.26 -24.16
CA ILE A 480 8.39 2.74 -25.44
C ILE A 480 9.69 3.42 -25.90
N LEU A 481 9.83 4.73 -25.64
CA LEU A 481 11.04 5.47 -26.01
C LEU A 481 12.24 5.24 -25.06
N ALA A 482 12.00 4.76 -23.84
CA ALA A 482 13.01 4.76 -22.78
C ALA A 482 13.27 3.37 -22.17
N PHE A 483 12.59 2.32 -22.59
CA PHE A 483 12.65 1.01 -21.93
C PHE A 483 14.05 0.39 -21.97
N GLU A 484 14.83 0.56 -23.06
CA GLU A 484 16.19 0.04 -23.17
C GLU A 484 17.10 0.66 -22.09
N GLY A 485 17.10 1.99 -21.95
CA GLY A 485 17.84 2.66 -20.89
C GLY A 485 17.35 2.32 -19.49
N ALA A 486 16.05 2.00 -19.32
CA ALA A 486 15.51 1.52 -18.07
C ALA A 486 16.02 0.10 -17.72
N ILE A 487 16.19 -0.78 -18.70
CA ILE A 487 16.81 -2.10 -18.55
C ILE A 487 18.25 -1.95 -18.07
N GLU A 488 19.05 -1.16 -18.80
CA GLU A 488 20.46 -0.92 -18.48
C GLU A 488 20.62 -0.40 -17.03
N LYS A 489 19.81 0.59 -16.66
CA LYS A 489 19.87 1.17 -15.30
C LYS A 489 19.50 0.19 -14.21
N LYS A 490 18.53 -0.66 -14.44
CA LYS A 490 18.14 -1.71 -13.47
C LYS A 490 19.25 -2.75 -13.33
N ILE A 491 19.83 -3.22 -14.44
CA ILE A 491 20.93 -4.17 -14.43
C ILE A 491 22.16 -3.58 -13.72
N GLU A 492 22.48 -2.31 -13.95
CA GLU A 492 23.56 -1.60 -13.22
C GLU A 492 23.34 -1.66 -11.69
N VAL A 493 22.13 -1.34 -11.22
CA VAL A 493 21.80 -1.37 -9.80
C VAL A 493 21.82 -2.80 -9.24
N LEU A 494 21.29 -3.76 -9.97
CA LEU A 494 21.28 -5.18 -9.58
C LEU A 494 22.71 -5.71 -9.48
N ASN A 495 23.59 -5.42 -10.43
CA ASN A 495 25.00 -5.77 -10.38
C ASN A 495 25.69 -5.18 -9.14
N ALA A 496 25.44 -3.90 -8.84
CA ALA A 496 26.00 -3.27 -7.65
C ALA A 496 25.53 -3.89 -6.33
N LEU A 497 24.30 -4.42 -6.28
CA LEU A 497 23.73 -5.04 -5.08
C LEU A 497 24.19 -6.49 -4.87
N TYR A 498 24.31 -7.26 -5.95
CA TYR A 498 24.54 -8.70 -5.89
C TYR A 498 25.95 -9.14 -6.29
N ALA A 499 26.75 -8.28 -6.96
CA ALA A 499 28.13 -8.59 -7.35
C ALA A 499 29.07 -8.91 -6.17
N LEU A 500 28.76 -8.44 -4.98
CA LEU A 500 29.53 -8.73 -3.75
C LEU A 500 29.32 -10.18 -3.23
N HIS A 501 28.31 -10.86 -3.73
CA HIS A 501 28.01 -12.25 -3.33
C HIS A 501 28.57 -13.31 -4.29
N LEU A 502 28.99 -12.90 -5.51
CA LEU A 502 29.57 -13.79 -6.50
C LEU A 502 31.09 -13.99 -6.32
N THR A 503 31.72 -13.28 -5.39
CA THR A 503 33.16 -13.31 -5.08
C THR A 503 33.48 -13.95 -3.73
N LYS A 504 32.54 -14.59 -3.09
CA LYS A 504 32.71 -15.42 -1.88
C LYS A 504 32.14 -16.82 -2.13
#